data_15b4d47cff741a8322586e34403a77d7
#
_entry.id   15b4d47cff741a8322586e34403a77d7
#
_cell.length_a   1.000
_cell.length_b   1.000
_cell.length_c   1.000
_cell.angle_alpha   90.00
_cell.angle_beta   90.00
_cell.angle_gamma   90.00
#
_symmetry.space_group_name_H-M   'P 1'
#
loop_
_entity.id
_entity.type
_entity.pdbx_description
1 polymer ?
#
loop_
_entity_poly.entity_id
_entity_poly.type
_entity_poly.pdbx_seq_one_letter_code
_entity_poly.pdbx_strand_id
1 'polypeptide(L)'
;MCYMKLIKILLLAVIPFTHTYGADHNITFFGAKADGITVSTKAIQKAIDESSKRGGRVIIPAGDFITGTLFLKDNTTLFFEKNARLLGSKELSDYPKTTVGFRFFGDTWVYQSLIIAHNVNNITIEGEGTIDGQGAAFPVTTKVKPDRYRNRPYLLWIADCKNVTVKNIELRSSAMWLQSYIRCEKLRIDGIRVFNHANKNNDLMDIDGCKDVVITNIVGDADDDGITFKSTTDRISENIVVSNCILSSHCNAIKFGTESTAGFRNVVITNCIIRKSAAKDAKTGFPEGICGIALEIVDGGIMENINISNIVVDGPRVPLFVRLGNRARKHYNEAPQPPIGSISNINISGITAYASSPIGCSITGIFKGKIKGISLSNCRFACPGGISENMDNVIMKELEELYPESTMFGLLPSYGLYVRHVNDINLDNIVFELKQEDSRPAIVCDDITGGNIRNITTIGAKKKAEIRILDNSCLLYTSPSPRDCS
;
A
#
# COMPACT_ATOMS: atom_id res chain seq x y z
N MET A 1 68.75 14.28 -52.02
CA MET A 1 68.17 14.73 -50.70
C MET A 1 66.88 14.00 -50.48
N CYS A 2 66.98 12.96 -49.66
CA CYS A 2 65.86 12.07 -49.37
C CYS A 2 65.37 12.37 -47.94
N TYR A 3 64.11 12.86 -47.81
CA TYR A 3 63.49 13.11 -46.52
C TYR A 3 62.78 11.84 -46.03
N MET A 4 63.34 11.16 -45.03
CA MET A 4 62.66 10.10 -44.29
C MET A 4 61.75 10.75 -43.25
N LYS A 5 60.40 10.56 -43.38
CA LYS A 5 59.42 10.90 -42.37
C LYS A 5 59.36 9.79 -41.33
N LEU A 6 59.75 10.11 -40.09
CA LEU A 6 59.53 9.24 -38.93
C LEU A 6 58.04 9.26 -38.56
N ILE A 7 57.35 8.12 -38.69
CA ILE A 7 56.01 7.89 -38.15
C ILE A 7 56.17 7.41 -36.71
N LYS A 8 55.77 8.26 -35.74
CA LYS A 8 55.65 7.85 -34.33
C LYS A 8 54.33 7.08 -34.17
N ILE A 9 54.43 5.78 -34.01
CA ILE A 9 53.28 4.93 -33.64
C ILE A 9 53.03 5.13 -32.13
N LEU A 10 51.94 5.76 -31.76
CA LEU A 10 51.46 5.89 -30.41
C LEU A 10 50.70 4.60 -30.06
N LEU A 11 51.35 3.65 -29.30
CA LEU A 11 50.66 2.50 -28.72
C LEU A 11 49.73 3.02 -27.62
N LEU A 12 48.43 3.09 -27.89
CA LEU A 12 47.44 3.19 -26.82
C LEU A 12 47.34 1.85 -26.08
N ALA A 13 47.83 1.79 -24.87
CA ALA A 13 47.61 0.63 -23.99
C ALA A 13 46.13 0.65 -23.57
N VAL A 14 45.30 -0.16 -24.22
CA VAL A 14 43.94 -0.46 -23.76
C VAL A 14 44.10 -1.32 -22.49
N ILE A 15 44.00 -0.69 -21.32
CA ILE A 15 43.85 -1.39 -20.05
C ILE A 15 42.45 -1.98 -20.04
N PRO A 16 42.30 -3.32 -20.08
CA PRO A 16 40.97 -3.90 -19.93
C PRO A 16 40.50 -3.60 -18.52
N PHE A 17 39.45 -2.78 -18.38
CA PHE A 17 38.68 -2.67 -17.15
C PHE A 17 38.02 -4.04 -16.92
N THR A 18 38.71 -4.96 -16.32
CA THR A 18 38.10 -6.17 -15.79
C THR A 18 37.28 -5.73 -14.56
N HIS A 19 35.99 -5.62 -14.72
CA HIS A 19 35.07 -5.58 -13.58
C HIS A 19 35.22 -6.95 -12.90
N THR A 20 36.08 -7.05 -11.89
CA THR A 20 36.10 -8.20 -10.99
C THR A 20 34.84 -8.15 -10.16
N TYR A 21 33.79 -8.85 -10.63
CA TYR A 21 32.66 -9.16 -9.75
C TYR A 21 33.24 -9.95 -8.57
N GLY A 22 32.92 -9.52 -7.33
CA GLY A 22 33.31 -10.32 -6.16
C GLY A 22 32.73 -11.74 -6.27
N ALA A 23 33.46 -12.70 -5.72
CA ALA A 23 33.00 -14.10 -5.69
C ALA A 23 31.70 -14.22 -4.88
N ASP A 24 30.77 -15.05 -5.34
CA ASP A 24 29.56 -15.35 -4.62
C ASP A 24 29.83 -16.07 -3.29
N HIS A 25 29.08 -15.72 -2.25
CA HIS A 25 29.20 -16.22 -0.88
C HIS A 25 28.07 -17.20 -0.58
N ASN A 26 28.21 -18.48 -0.93
CA ASN A 26 27.22 -19.49 -0.60
C ASN A 26 27.20 -19.73 0.92
N ILE A 27 26.03 -19.58 1.55
CA ILE A 27 25.88 -19.66 3.02
C ILE A 27 26.29 -21.01 3.60
N THR A 28 26.23 -22.10 2.82
CA THR A 28 26.64 -23.42 3.29
C THR A 28 28.14 -23.49 3.53
N PHE A 29 28.97 -22.74 2.80
CA PHE A 29 30.40 -22.63 3.03
C PHE A 29 30.77 -21.91 4.32
N PHE A 30 29.81 -21.17 4.89
CA PHE A 30 29.91 -20.52 6.19
C PHE A 30 29.32 -21.36 7.32
N GLY A 31 28.81 -22.57 7.00
CA GLY A 31 28.27 -23.52 7.98
C GLY A 31 26.72 -23.50 8.12
N ALA A 32 25.99 -22.80 7.23
CA ALA A 32 24.52 -22.89 7.22
C ALA A 32 24.08 -24.30 6.80
N LYS A 33 23.04 -24.83 7.46
CA LYS A 33 22.49 -26.16 7.20
C LYS A 33 21.09 -26.08 6.61
N ALA A 34 20.87 -26.81 5.53
CA ALA A 34 19.62 -26.87 4.78
C ALA A 34 18.66 -27.96 5.32
N ASP A 35 18.60 -28.13 6.64
CA ASP A 35 17.88 -29.24 7.29
C ASP A 35 16.51 -28.85 7.86
N GLY A 36 16.15 -27.55 7.81
CA GLY A 36 14.90 -27.05 8.39
C GLY A 36 14.82 -27.15 9.92
N ILE A 37 15.93 -27.40 10.60
CA ILE A 37 16.01 -27.61 12.06
C ILE A 37 17.09 -26.73 12.68
N THR A 38 18.28 -26.69 12.10
CA THR A 38 19.44 -25.97 12.67
C THR A 38 19.33 -24.47 12.42
N VAL A 39 19.38 -23.67 13.48
CA VAL A 39 19.41 -22.20 13.37
C VAL A 39 20.75 -21.75 12.80
N SER A 40 20.73 -21.20 11.60
CA SER A 40 21.92 -20.86 10.79
C SER A 40 22.24 -19.35 10.78
N THR A 41 21.64 -18.55 11.68
CA THR A 41 21.76 -17.08 11.70
C THR A 41 23.20 -16.60 11.64
N LYS A 42 24.10 -17.16 12.46
CA LYS A 42 25.53 -16.75 12.50
C LYS A 42 26.24 -17.03 11.18
N ALA A 43 25.95 -18.16 10.55
CA ALA A 43 26.56 -18.55 9.28
C ALA A 43 26.10 -17.61 8.14
N ILE A 44 24.80 -17.35 8.07
CA ILE A 44 24.23 -16.44 7.06
C ILE A 44 24.73 -15.01 7.28
N GLN A 45 24.76 -14.53 8.53
CA GLN A 45 25.27 -13.19 8.85
C GLN A 45 26.75 -13.04 8.44
N LYS A 46 27.57 -14.06 8.67
CA LYS A 46 28.96 -14.04 8.26
C LYS A 46 29.11 -13.94 6.73
N ALA A 47 28.27 -14.61 5.96
CA ALA A 47 28.25 -14.48 4.50
C ALA A 47 27.86 -13.04 4.06
N ILE A 48 26.89 -12.44 4.73
CA ILE A 48 26.48 -11.02 4.50
C ILE A 48 27.66 -10.09 4.82
N ASP A 49 28.32 -10.29 5.94
CA ASP A 49 29.46 -9.47 6.37
C ASP A 49 30.64 -9.54 5.40
N GLU A 50 30.91 -10.70 4.82
CA GLU A 50 31.97 -10.88 3.82
C GLU A 50 31.56 -10.31 2.45
N SER A 51 30.32 -10.51 2.01
CA SER A 51 29.78 -9.92 0.78
C SER A 51 29.86 -8.38 0.81
N SER A 52 29.48 -7.76 1.92
CA SER A 52 29.55 -6.30 2.07
C SER A 52 30.98 -5.75 1.93
N LYS A 53 32.00 -6.49 2.35
CA LYS A 53 33.42 -6.07 2.28
C LYS A 53 34.06 -6.33 0.92
N ARG A 54 33.70 -7.45 0.27
CA ARG A 54 34.43 -8.00 -0.89
C ARG A 54 33.62 -7.94 -2.18
N GLY A 55 32.34 -7.55 -2.11
CA GLY A 55 31.38 -7.68 -3.21
C GLY A 55 30.92 -9.13 -3.41
N GLY A 56 30.17 -9.38 -4.47
CA GLY A 56 29.52 -10.67 -4.74
C GLY A 56 28.15 -10.77 -4.06
N ARG A 57 27.43 -11.85 -4.38
CA ARG A 57 26.10 -12.12 -3.81
C ARG A 57 26.20 -13.10 -2.64
N VAL A 58 25.29 -12.96 -1.69
CA VAL A 58 25.04 -13.99 -0.67
C VAL A 58 24.05 -14.99 -1.26
N ILE A 59 24.52 -16.20 -1.57
CA ILE A 59 23.70 -17.23 -2.20
C ILE A 59 23.01 -18.07 -1.13
N ILE A 60 21.68 -18.09 -1.16
CA ILE A 60 20.86 -19.03 -0.39
C ILE A 60 20.47 -20.15 -1.36
N PRO A 61 21.13 -21.33 -1.29
CA PRO A 61 20.87 -22.43 -2.21
C PRO A 61 19.56 -23.15 -1.89
N ALA A 62 19.14 -24.07 -2.75
CA ALA A 62 17.96 -24.92 -2.52
C ALA A 62 18.03 -25.62 -1.15
N GLY A 63 16.93 -25.63 -0.42
CA GLY A 63 16.79 -26.23 0.91
C GLY A 63 16.17 -25.30 1.95
N ASP A 64 16.01 -25.79 3.16
CA ASP A 64 15.32 -25.12 4.26
C ASP A 64 16.32 -24.61 5.30
N PHE A 65 16.49 -23.29 5.39
CA PHE A 65 17.41 -22.65 6.31
C PHE A 65 16.66 -21.87 7.37
N ILE A 66 16.79 -22.28 8.65
CA ILE A 66 16.21 -21.52 9.76
C ILE A 66 17.15 -20.40 10.18
N THR A 67 16.60 -19.22 10.40
CA THR A 67 17.34 -18.05 10.89
C THR A 67 16.52 -17.20 11.86
N GLY A 68 17.20 -16.58 12.82
CA GLY A 68 16.73 -15.39 13.51
C GLY A 68 17.04 -14.14 12.71
N THR A 69 17.17 -12.99 13.38
CA THR A 69 17.40 -11.70 12.71
C THR A 69 18.71 -11.66 11.93
N LEU A 70 18.59 -11.21 10.66
CA LEU A 70 19.70 -10.87 9.79
C LEU A 70 19.80 -9.36 9.58
N PHE A 71 21.00 -8.81 9.69
CA PHE A 71 21.29 -7.40 9.47
C PHE A 71 21.98 -7.22 8.12
N LEU A 72 21.29 -6.59 7.16
CA LEU A 72 21.88 -6.26 5.87
C LEU A 72 22.84 -5.09 6.01
N LYS A 73 23.83 -5.06 5.14
CA LYS A 73 24.88 -4.03 5.07
C LYS A 73 24.92 -3.40 3.69
N ASP A 74 25.69 -2.35 3.54
CA ASP A 74 25.91 -1.72 2.23
C ASP A 74 26.32 -2.74 1.17
N ASN A 75 25.81 -2.57 -0.04
CA ASN A 75 26.12 -3.36 -1.22
C ASN A 75 25.79 -4.86 -1.09
N THR A 76 24.82 -5.21 -0.23
CA THR A 76 24.41 -6.61 -0.04
C THR A 76 23.38 -7.02 -1.07
N THR A 77 23.62 -8.13 -1.76
CA THR A 77 22.63 -8.86 -2.55
C THR A 77 22.37 -10.22 -1.92
N LEU A 78 21.14 -10.44 -1.41
CA LEU A 78 20.65 -11.77 -1.05
C LEU A 78 20.03 -12.41 -2.29
N PHE A 79 20.62 -13.47 -2.79
CA PHE A 79 20.15 -14.21 -3.96
C PHE A 79 19.63 -15.58 -3.56
N PHE A 80 18.35 -15.83 -3.84
CA PHE A 80 17.67 -17.08 -3.53
C PHE A 80 17.59 -17.96 -4.77
N GLU A 81 18.24 -19.10 -4.74
CA GLU A 81 18.07 -20.10 -5.78
C GLU A 81 16.64 -20.66 -5.78
N LYS A 82 16.25 -21.31 -6.86
CA LYS A 82 14.99 -22.03 -6.95
C LYS A 82 14.87 -23.07 -5.83
N ASN A 83 13.73 -23.14 -5.15
CA ASN A 83 13.46 -23.99 -3.98
C ASN A 83 14.31 -23.64 -2.72
N ALA A 84 15.00 -22.51 -2.69
CA ALA A 84 15.56 -21.98 -1.45
C ALA A 84 14.46 -21.47 -0.55
N ARG A 85 14.44 -21.87 0.73
CA ARG A 85 13.53 -21.34 1.72
C ARG A 85 14.29 -20.82 2.94
N LEU A 86 14.12 -19.54 3.24
CA LEU A 86 14.61 -18.92 4.46
C LEU A 86 13.46 -18.87 5.45
N LEU A 87 13.52 -19.65 6.51
CA LEU A 87 12.48 -19.81 7.51
C LEU A 87 12.85 -19.03 8.76
N GLY A 88 11.97 -18.14 9.22
CA GLY A 88 12.14 -17.46 10.50
C GLY A 88 12.13 -18.46 11.67
N SER A 89 13.02 -18.29 12.64
CA SER A 89 12.96 -19.08 13.88
C SER A 89 11.60 -18.87 14.56
N LYS A 90 11.11 -19.89 15.23
CA LYS A 90 9.89 -19.81 16.07
C LYS A 90 10.19 -19.35 17.49
N GLU A 91 11.45 -19.15 17.81
CA GLU A 91 11.91 -18.74 19.13
C GLU A 91 12.16 -17.22 19.16
N LEU A 92 11.43 -16.50 20.04
CA LEU A 92 11.55 -15.05 20.12
C LEU A 92 12.94 -14.57 20.53
N SER A 93 13.69 -15.39 21.26
CA SER A 93 15.09 -15.13 21.66
C SER A 93 16.06 -15.00 20.46
N ASP A 94 15.71 -15.54 19.28
CA ASP A 94 16.48 -15.41 18.07
C ASP A 94 16.28 -14.07 17.36
N TYR A 95 15.39 -13.22 17.88
CA TYR A 95 15.09 -11.88 17.38
C TYR A 95 15.49 -10.83 18.43
N PRO A 96 16.74 -10.37 18.42
CA PRO A 96 17.20 -9.38 19.38
C PRO A 96 16.39 -8.09 19.24
N LYS A 97 16.08 -7.45 20.36
CA LYS A 97 15.50 -6.11 20.35
C LYS A 97 16.52 -5.15 19.81
N THR A 98 16.13 -4.42 18.77
CA THR A 98 16.99 -3.43 18.13
C THR A 98 16.53 -2.03 18.48
N THR A 99 17.47 -1.11 18.61
CA THR A 99 17.19 0.32 18.78
C THR A 99 17.16 1.05 17.44
N VAL A 100 16.75 0.36 16.38
CA VAL A 100 16.59 0.99 15.08
C VAL A 100 15.53 2.08 15.22
N GLY A 101 16.00 3.32 15.23
CA GLY A 101 15.35 4.50 15.78
C GLY A 101 14.16 5.00 14.99
N PHE A 102 13.13 4.18 14.83
CA PHE A 102 11.87 4.64 14.29
C PHE A 102 10.72 4.32 15.24
N ARG A 103 9.94 5.34 15.55
CA ARG A 103 8.79 5.26 16.46
C ARG A 103 7.51 5.49 15.68
N PHE A 104 6.56 4.57 15.81
CA PHE A 104 5.20 4.74 15.31
C PHE A 104 4.35 5.61 16.23
N PHE A 105 3.15 5.96 15.80
CA PHE A 105 2.18 6.65 16.62
C PHE A 105 1.95 5.92 17.96
N GLY A 106 1.80 6.69 19.04
CA GLY A 106 1.58 6.15 20.38
C GLY A 106 2.80 5.51 21.02
N ASP A 107 3.99 6.01 20.72
CA ASP A 107 5.25 5.55 21.29
C ASP A 107 5.57 4.07 21.03
N THR A 108 5.01 3.51 19.96
CA THR A 108 5.27 2.12 19.58
C THR A 108 6.57 2.04 18.79
N TRP A 109 7.51 1.24 19.26
CA TRP A 109 8.77 0.97 18.60
C TRP A 109 8.73 -0.38 17.91
N VAL A 110 9.38 -0.50 16.74
CA VAL A 110 9.68 -1.80 16.14
C VAL A 110 10.97 -2.31 16.75
N TYR A 111 10.88 -3.43 17.44
CA TYR A 111 12.02 -3.99 18.13
C TYR A 111 12.61 -5.20 17.42
N GLN A 112 11.81 -5.93 16.65
CA GLN A 112 12.16 -7.26 16.17
C GLN A 112 11.70 -7.47 14.72
N SER A 113 12.60 -7.97 13.88
CA SER A 113 12.30 -8.35 12.49
C SER A 113 13.22 -9.47 12.05
N LEU A 114 12.82 -10.25 11.05
CA LEU A 114 13.64 -11.30 10.48
C LEU A 114 14.81 -10.72 9.68
N ILE A 115 14.52 -9.74 8.81
CA ILE A 115 15.55 -9.04 8.03
C ILE A 115 15.47 -7.55 8.35
N ILE A 116 16.59 -6.98 8.73
CA ILE A 116 16.73 -5.56 9.07
C ILE A 116 17.79 -4.94 8.18
N ALA A 117 17.45 -3.79 7.58
CA ALA A 117 18.38 -2.89 6.95
C ALA A 117 18.12 -1.47 7.49
N HIS A 118 19.15 -0.83 8.02
CA HIS A 118 19.01 0.52 8.56
C HIS A 118 20.22 1.38 8.21
N ASN A 119 19.94 2.51 7.56
CA ASN A 119 20.96 3.48 7.13
C ASN A 119 22.08 2.83 6.29
N VAL A 120 21.69 1.97 5.36
CA VAL A 120 22.59 1.27 4.41
C VAL A 120 22.08 1.44 2.98
N ASN A 121 22.98 1.27 2.01
CA ASN A 121 22.70 1.55 0.62
C ASN A 121 22.96 0.35 -0.29
N ASN A 122 22.35 0.37 -1.48
CA ASN A 122 22.57 -0.62 -2.54
C ASN A 122 22.22 -2.04 -2.08
N ILE A 123 20.99 -2.23 -1.60
CA ILE A 123 20.51 -3.53 -1.13
C ILE A 123 19.65 -4.18 -2.20
N THR A 124 19.88 -5.47 -2.43
CA THR A 124 19.01 -6.29 -3.28
C THR A 124 18.62 -7.58 -2.55
N ILE A 125 17.32 -7.89 -2.59
CA ILE A 125 16.76 -9.19 -2.20
C ILE A 125 16.07 -9.73 -3.45
N GLU A 126 16.58 -10.85 -4.00
CA GLU A 126 16.11 -11.37 -5.28
C GLU A 126 16.20 -12.88 -5.42
N GLY A 127 15.51 -13.43 -6.39
CA GLY A 127 15.63 -14.84 -6.77
C GLY A 127 14.29 -15.56 -6.82
N GLU A 128 14.30 -16.89 -6.97
CA GLU A 128 13.09 -17.71 -7.12
C GLU A 128 12.73 -18.50 -5.85
N GLY A 129 13.26 -18.09 -4.70
CA GLY A 129 13.02 -18.74 -3.41
C GLY A 129 11.90 -18.05 -2.60
N THR A 130 11.83 -18.45 -1.32
CA THR A 130 10.80 -18.00 -0.37
C THR A 130 11.42 -17.51 0.92
N ILE A 131 10.92 -16.41 1.46
CA ILE A 131 11.14 -15.98 2.86
C ILE A 131 9.84 -16.18 3.61
N ASP A 132 9.83 -17.08 4.59
CA ASP A 132 8.67 -17.41 5.42
C ASP A 132 8.95 -17.02 6.88
N GLY A 133 8.18 -16.08 7.40
CA GLY A 133 8.34 -15.60 8.77
C GLY A 133 7.88 -16.57 9.86
N GLN A 134 7.20 -17.65 9.49
CA GLN A 134 6.58 -18.60 10.42
C GLN A 134 5.74 -17.92 11.53
N GLY A 135 5.07 -16.80 11.18
CA GLY A 135 4.47 -15.83 12.09
C GLY A 135 3.35 -16.36 12.99
N ALA A 136 2.76 -17.50 12.63
CA ALA A 136 1.76 -18.17 13.48
C ALA A 136 2.33 -18.61 14.84
N ALA A 137 3.65 -18.74 14.96
CA ALA A 137 4.33 -19.05 16.22
C ALA A 137 4.26 -17.90 17.26
N PHE A 138 3.90 -16.67 16.81
CA PHE A 138 3.87 -15.46 17.65
C PHE A 138 2.45 -14.89 17.77
N PRO A 139 1.53 -15.53 18.50
CA PRO A 139 0.14 -15.12 18.57
C PRO A 139 -0.02 -13.76 19.27
N VAL A 140 -1.11 -13.06 18.95
CA VAL A 140 -1.52 -11.86 19.70
C VAL A 140 -2.00 -12.27 21.08
N THR A 141 -1.31 -11.82 22.12
CA THR A 141 -1.60 -12.18 23.52
C THR A 141 -2.48 -11.17 24.25
N THR A 142 -2.63 -9.95 23.69
CA THR A 142 -3.45 -8.88 24.28
C THR A 142 -4.10 -8.01 23.23
N LYS A 143 -5.22 -7.38 23.56
CA LYS A 143 -5.87 -6.36 22.72
C LYS A 143 -5.37 -4.94 23.01
N VAL A 144 -4.64 -4.74 24.13
CA VAL A 144 -4.18 -3.41 24.59
C VAL A 144 -3.03 -2.91 23.72
N LYS A 145 -3.15 -1.71 23.18
CA LYS A 145 -2.08 -1.02 22.47
C LYS A 145 -1.19 -0.26 23.48
N PRO A 146 0.13 -0.22 23.35
CA PRO A 146 0.94 -0.79 22.25
C PRO A 146 1.32 -2.26 22.41
N ASP A 147 1.02 -2.89 23.54
CA ASP A 147 1.51 -4.23 23.88
C ASP A 147 1.10 -5.32 22.88
N ARG A 148 -0.07 -5.15 22.22
CA ARG A 148 -0.50 -6.07 21.16
C ARG A 148 0.48 -6.18 19.97
N TYR A 149 1.37 -5.22 19.79
CA TYR A 149 2.35 -5.19 18.71
C TYR A 149 3.71 -5.76 19.10
N ARG A 150 3.94 -5.95 20.39
CA ARG A 150 5.19 -6.50 20.93
C ARG A 150 5.30 -7.99 20.70
N ASN A 151 6.55 -8.48 20.66
CA ASN A 151 6.87 -9.90 20.56
C ASN A 151 6.32 -10.57 19.29
N ARG A 152 6.19 -9.82 18.23
CA ARG A 152 5.69 -10.24 16.92
C ARG A 152 6.64 -9.72 15.84
N PRO A 153 7.66 -10.53 15.43
CA PRO A 153 8.65 -10.07 14.45
C PRO A 153 8.03 -9.70 13.09
N TYR A 154 8.47 -8.57 12.53
CA TYR A 154 8.23 -8.23 11.13
C TYR A 154 9.03 -9.15 10.22
N LEU A 155 8.69 -9.25 8.93
CA LEU A 155 9.52 -10.00 8.00
C LEU A 155 10.67 -9.14 7.48
N LEU A 156 10.37 -8.03 6.83
CA LEU A 156 11.34 -7.06 6.32
C LEU A 156 11.15 -5.70 7.01
N TRP A 157 12.22 -5.19 7.59
CA TRP A 157 12.31 -3.84 8.13
C TRP A 157 13.45 -3.09 7.50
N ILE A 158 13.14 -2.19 6.56
CA ILE A 158 14.12 -1.45 5.78
C ILE A 158 13.88 0.05 5.99
N ALA A 159 14.80 0.71 6.68
CA ALA A 159 14.64 2.11 7.09
C ALA A 159 15.86 2.94 6.74
N ASP A 160 15.64 4.20 6.31
CA ASP A 160 16.67 5.16 5.96
C ASP A 160 17.68 4.65 4.91
N CYS A 161 17.21 3.80 3.99
CA CYS A 161 18.03 3.14 2.99
C CYS A 161 17.87 3.79 1.60
N LYS A 162 18.89 3.65 0.76
CA LYS A 162 18.88 4.16 -0.60
C LYS A 162 19.29 3.09 -1.61
N ASN A 163 18.68 3.10 -2.81
CA ASN A 163 18.85 2.09 -3.84
C ASN A 163 18.49 0.68 -3.32
N VAL A 164 17.23 0.49 -2.98
CA VAL A 164 16.70 -0.78 -2.47
C VAL A 164 15.92 -1.49 -3.57
N THR A 165 16.22 -2.75 -3.82
CA THR A 165 15.49 -3.59 -4.78
C THR A 165 15.03 -4.89 -4.12
N VAL A 166 13.73 -5.22 -4.26
CA VAL A 166 13.17 -6.51 -3.88
C VAL A 166 12.43 -7.08 -5.10
N LYS A 167 12.88 -8.21 -5.62
CA LYS A 167 12.30 -8.73 -6.88
C LYS A 167 12.27 -10.25 -6.99
N ASN A 168 11.27 -10.74 -7.72
CA ASN A 168 11.11 -12.14 -8.15
C ASN A 168 11.11 -13.17 -7.01
N ILE A 169 10.75 -12.79 -5.80
CA ILE A 169 10.78 -13.63 -4.60
C ILE A 169 9.38 -13.81 -4.00
N GLU A 170 9.18 -14.90 -3.27
CA GLU A 170 7.97 -15.11 -2.47
C GLU A 170 8.23 -14.69 -1.02
N LEU A 171 7.31 -13.88 -0.45
CA LEU A 171 7.31 -13.42 0.93
C LEU A 171 6.02 -13.85 1.61
N ARG A 172 6.10 -14.45 2.82
CA ARG A 172 4.91 -14.97 3.46
C ARG A 172 4.99 -15.06 4.98
N SER A 173 3.82 -15.22 5.58
CA SER A 173 3.63 -15.66 6.97
C SER A 173 4.38 -14.83 8.01
N SER A 174 4.31 -13.51 7.95
CA SER A 174 4.86 -12.63 8.98
C SER A 174 4.07 -12.74 10.30
N ALA A 175 4.70 -12.44 11.42
CA ALA A 175 3.98 -12.32 12.69
C ALA A 175 3.31 -10.94 12.85
N MET A 176 3.77 -9.94 12.13
CA MET A 176 3.25 -8.56 12.08
C MET A 176 3.21 -8.11 10.61
N TRP A 177 3.38 -6.84 10.30
CA TRP A 177 3.52 -6.35 8.92
C TRP A 177 4.62 -7.10 8.17
N LEU A 178 4.36 -7.42 6.90
CA LEU A 178 5.30 -8.23 6.13
C LEU A 178 6.51 -7.42 5.69
N GLN A 179 6.29 -6.30 5.03
CA GLN A 179 7.34 -5.46 4.47
C GLN A 179 7.12 -4.02 4.91
N SER A 180 8.09 -3.44 5.61
CA SER A 180 8.06 -2.04 5.99
C SER A 180 9.28 -1.32 5.40
N TYR A 181 9.01 -0.37 4.51
CA TYR A 181 9.99 0.51 3.89
C TYR A 181 9.77 1.91 4.43
N ILE A 182 10.74 2.43 5.19
CA ILE A 182 10.58 3.66 5.93
C ILE A 182 11.67 4.65 5.53
N ARG A 183 11.26 5.82 5.05
CA ARG A 183 12.15 6.89 4.61
C ARG A 183 13.22 6.43 3.61
N CYS A 184 12.89 5.44 2.78
CA CYS A 184 13.77 4.95 1.74
C CYS A 184 13.72 5.82 0.48
N GLU A 185 14.83 5.86 -0.25
CA GLU A 185 14.93 6.54 -1.55
C GLU A 185 15.34 5.57 -2.65
N LYS A 186 14.76 5.73 -3.84
CA LYS A 186 14.99 4.85 -5.00
C LYS A 186 14.68 3.39 -4.66
N LEU A 187 13.43 3.14 -4.30
CA LEU A 187 12.92 1.82 -3.94
C LEU A 187 12.27 1.17 -5.18
N ARG A 188 12.66 -0.05 -5.48
CA ARG A 188 12.03 -0.88 -6.51
C ARG A 188 11.55 -2.20 -5.92
N ILE A 189 10.25 -2.49 -6.11
CA ILE A 189 9.63 -3.77 -5.75
C ILE A 189 8.99 -4.33 -7.01
N ASP A 190 9.44 -5.50 -7.48
CA ASP A 190 9.06 -6.00 -8.80
C ASP A 190 8.90 -7.54 -8.81
N GLY A 191 7.78 -8.02 -9.34
CA GLY A 191 7.56 -9.45 -9.59
C GLY A 191 7.48 -10.32 -8.33
N ILE A 192 7.19 -9.75 -7.16
CA ILE A 192 7.09 -10.54 -5.92
C ILE A 192 5.72 -11.20 -5.79
N ARG A 193 5.70 -12.35 -5.12
CA ARG A 193 4.48 -13.03 -4.66
C ARG A 193 4.37 -12.90 -3.15
N VAL A 194 3.16 -12.62 -2.67
CA VAL A 194 2.89 -12.46 -1.23
C VAL A 194 1.66 -13.25 -0.83
N PHE A 195 1.77 -14.01 0.27
CA PHE A 195 0.63 -14.60 0.97
C PHE A 195 0.82 -14.43 2.48
N ASN A 196 0.10 -13.49 3.10
CA ASN A 196 0.33 -13.07 4.47
C ASN A 196 -0.94 -13.12 5.32
N HIS A 197 -1.25 -14.32 5.86
CA HIS A 197 -2.43 -14.61 6.66
C HIS A 197 -2.11 -15.36 7.97
N ALA A 198 -0.87 -15.32 8.41
CA ALA A 198 -0.44 -16.08 9.59
C ALA A 198 -0.99 -15.49 10.90
N ASN A 199 -1.18 -14.16 10.96
CA ASN A 199 -1.52 -13.46 12.20
C ASN A 199 -2.40 -12.23 11.91
N LYS A 200 -2.72 -11.43 12.93
CA LYS A 200 -3.32 -10.09 12.79
C LYS A 200 -2.28 -9.07 12.33
N ASN A 201 -2.75 -7.97 11.73
CA ASN A 201 -1.88 -6.92 11.18
C ASN A 201 -0.87 -7.50 10.19
N ASN A 202 -1.35 -8.38 9.34
CA ASN A 202 -0.58 -8.98 8.28
C ASN A 202 -0.77 -8.18 6.98
N ASP A 203 -0.32 -6.92 7.01
CA ASP A 203 -0.25 -6.05 5.83
C ASP A 203 0.69 -6.67 4.79
N LEU A 204 0.45 -6.41 3.51
CA LEU A 204 1.29 -6.88 2.42
C LEU A 204 2.58 -6.07 2.34
N MET A 205 2.45 -4.74 2.28
CA MET A 205 3.60 -3.83 2.33
C MET A 205 3.19 -2.43 2.78
N ASP A 206 4.11 -1.77 3.47
CA ASP A 206 3.99 -0.41 3.98
C ASP A 206 5.10 0.47 3.43
N ILE A 207 4.73 1.52 2.70
CA ILE A 207 5.62 2.51 2.11
C ILE A 207 5.48 3.80 2.90
N ASP A 208 6.40 4.09 3.80
CA ASP A 208 6.29 5.16 4.79
C ASP A 208 7.37 6.25 4.59
N GLY A 209 6.96 7.45 4.18
CA GLY A 209 7.87 8.57 3.95
C GLY A 209 8.95 8.29 2.89
N CYS A 210 8.67 7.41 1.94
CA CYS A 210 9.60 7.02 0.88
C CYS A 210 9.52 7.93 -0.34
N LYS A 211 10.60 7.96 -1.11
CA LYS A 211 10.73 8.79 -2.31
C LYS A 211 11.28 8.01 -3.50
N ASP A 212 10.78 8.31 -4.71
CA ASP A 212 11.18 7.69 -5.97
C ASP A 212 10.98 6.16 -5.92
N VAL A 213 9.71 5.74 -5.83
CA VAL A 213 9.29 4.36 -5.60
C VAL A 213 8.62 3.77 -6.84
N VAL A 214 9.02 2.57 -7.23
CA VAL A 214 8.37 1.78 -8.28
C VAL A 214 7.95 0.43 -7.73
N ILE A 215 6.64 0.14 -7.79
CA ILE A 215 6.03 -1.13 -7.38
C ILE A 215 5.31 -1.71 -8.59
N THR A 216 5.72 -2.89 -9.05
CA THR A 216 5.13 -3.46 -10.26
C THR A 216 5.09 -4.99 -10.24
N ASN A 217 4.14 -5.56 -11.00
CA ASN A 217 4.01 -7.02 -11.19
C ASN A 217 3.83 -7.81 -9.88
N ILE A 218 3.12 -7.23 -8.90
CA ILE A 218 2.88 -7.88 -7.61
C ILE A 218 1.66 -8.78 -7.70
N VAL A 219 1.76 -10.00 -7.19
CA VAL A 219 0.60 -10.85 -6.89
C VAL A 219 0.58 -11.07 -5.39
N GLY A 220 -0.39 -10.44 -4.72
CA GLY A 220 -0.40 -10.38 -3.25
C GLY A 220 -1.77 -10.60 -2.62
N ASP A 221 -1.77 -11.30 -1.47
CA ASP A 221 -2.95 -11.57 -0.65
C ASP A 221 -2.60 -11.41 0.83
N ALA A 222 -3.33 -10.55 1.53
CA ALA A 222 -3.04 -10.11 2.90
C ALA A 222 -4.27 -10.19 3.82
N ASP A 223 -4.05 -10.49 5.10
CA ASP A 223 -5.13 -10.49 6.12
C ASP A 223 -5.49 -9.08 6.59
N ASP A 224 -4.57 -8.14 6.51
CA ASP A 224 -4.80 -6.72 6.79
C ASP A 224 -4.65 -5.92 5.47
N ASP A 225 -4.15 -4.70 5.49
CA ASP A 225 -4.05 -3.85 4.31
C ASP A 225 -3.10 -4.43 3.23
N GLY A 226 -3.38 -4.13 1.97
CA GLY A 226 -2.57 -4.55 0.82
C GLY A 226 -1.36 -3.64 0.60
N ILE A 227 -1.32 -2.88 -0.50
CA ILE A 227 -0.29 -1.85 -0.68
C ILE A 227 -0.72 -0.60 0.08
N THR A 228 0.04 -0.26 1.12
CA THR A 228 -0.28 0.82 2.05
C THR A 228 0.78 1.91 2.00
N PHE A 229 0.35 3.13 1.71
CA PHE A 229 1.18 4.32 1.79
C PHE A 229 0.97 5.01 3.12
N LYS A 230 2.05 5.26 3.83
CA LYS A 230 2.07 5.94 5.13
C LYS A 230 2.98 7.15 5.10
N SER A 231 2.76 8.08 5.99
CA SER A 231 3.63 9.20 6.28
C SER A 231 3.57 9.45 7.78
N THR A 232 4.27 8.57 8.51
CA THR A 232 4.24 8.58 9.98
C THR A 232 5.04 9.76 10.53
N THR A 233 6.16 10.10 9.90
CA THR A 233 7.01 11.24 10.28
C THR A 233 6.64 12.52 9.51
N ASP A 234 7.48 13.53 9.60
CA ASP A 234 7.45 14.78 8.81
C ASP A 234 7.85 14.59 7.34
N ARG A 235 8.13 13.36 6.91
CA ARG A 235 8.54 13.05 5.54
C ARG A 235 7.37 12.59 4.68
N ILE A 236 7.18 13.27 3.55
CA ILE A 236 6.14 12.93 2.55
C ILE A 236 6.54 11.64 1.82
N SER A 237 5.54 10.77 1.56
CA SER A 237 5.67 9.69 0.57
C SER A 237 5.40 10.26 -0.81
N GLU A 238 6.42 10.29 -1.69
CA GLU A 238 6.32 11.01 -2.96
C GLU A 238 7.01 10.34 -4.14
N ASN A 239 6.56 10.71 -5.37
CA ASN A 239 7.05 10.20 -6.65
C ASN A 239 6.93 8.67 -6.72
N ILE A 240 5.70 8.16 -6.65
CA ILE A 240 5.42 6.74 -6.53
C ILE A 240 4.64 6.26 -7.75
N VAL A 241 5.06 5.15 -8.33
CA VAL A 241 4.33 4.44 -9.39
C VAL A 241 4.00 3.02 -8.93
N VAL A 242 2.71 2.66 -9.03
CA VAL A 242 2.22 1.28 -8.84
C VAL A 242 1.55 0.82 -10.12
N SER A 243 1.94 -0.36 -10.64
CA SER A 243 1.33 -0.88 -11.85
C SER A 243 1.34 -2.40 -11.96
N ASN A 244 0.41 -2.93 -12.76
CA ASN A 244 0.36 -4.35 -13.13
C ASN A 244 0.27 -5.29 -11.92
N CYS A 245 -0.51 -4.93 -10.90
CA CYS A 245 -0.64 -5.72 -9.67
C CYS A 245 -1.99 -6.45 -9.60
N ILE A 246 -1.98 -7.64 -9.00
CA ILE A 246 -3.18 -8.39 -8.61
C ILE A 246 -3.16 -8.48 -7.08
N LEU A 247 -4.12 -7.83 -6.44
CA LEU A 247 -4.13 -7.62 -5.00
C LEU A 247 -5.40 -8.19 -4.37
N SER A 248 -5.24 -8.77 -3.19
CA SER A 248 -6.32 -9.19 -2.31
C SER A 248 -6.01 -8.75 -0.89
N SER A 249 -7.04 -8.39 -0.13
CA SER A 249 -6.90 -7.99 1.27
C SER A 249 -8.23 -8.23 2.00
N HIS A 250 -8.17 -8.63 3.25
CA HIS A 250 -9.36 -8.63 4.11
C HIS A 250 -9.72 -7.23 4.63
N CYS A 251 -8.82 -6.26 4.51
CA CYS A 251 -9.06 -4.85 4.84
C CYS A 251 -9.10 -3.98 3.56
N ASN A 252 -8.07 -3.18 3.30
CA ASN A 252 -8.03 -2.27 2.16
C ASN A 252 -6.95 -2.70 1.18
N ALA A 253 -7.30 -2.96 -0.09
CA ALA A 253 -6.33 -3.50 -1.04
C ALA A 253 -5.28 -2.46 -1.47
N ILE A 254 -5.69 -1.20 -1.64
CA ILE A 254 -4.82 -0.04 -1.85
C ILE A 254 -5.23 1.03 -0.84
N LYS A 255 -4.29 1.47 0.00
CA LYS A 255 -4.58 2.40 1.07
C LYS A 255 -3.55 3.52 1.18
N PHE A 256 -4.03 4.73 1.39
CA PHE A 256 -3.25 5.89 1.83
C PHE A 256 -3.64 6.22 3.26
N GLY A 257 -2.69 6.19 4.17
CA GLY A 257 -2.95 6.45 5.59
C GLY A 257 -3.01 5.13 6.41
N THR A 258 -3.60 5.14 7.59
CA THR A 258 -4.14 6.32 8.28
C THR A 258 -3.06 7.28 8.79
N GLU A 259 -1.80 6.81 8.93
CA GLU A 259 -0.64 7.63 9.30
C GLU A 259 -0.37 8.63 8.16
N SER A 260 -0.65 9.93 8.40
CA SER A 260 -0.61 10.97 7.38
C SER A 260 -0.06 12.30 7.90
N THR A 261 0.99 12.26 8.72
CA THR A 261 1.60 13.46 9.35
C THR A 261 2.09 14.46 8.31
N ALA A 262 2.86 14.04 7.30
CA ALA A 262 3.30 14.90 6.20
C ALA A 262 2.49 14.66 4.91
N GLY A 263 2.06 13.43 4.64
CA GLY A 263 1.14 13.09 3.56
C GLY A 263 1.78 12.44 2.32
N PHE A 264 1.13 12.66 1.16
CA PHE A 264 1.37 11.92 -0.08
C PHE A 264 1.34 12.85 -1.27
N ARG A 265 2.27 12.68 -2.23
CA ARG A 265 2.35 13.55 -3.40
C ARG A 265 2.88 12.84 -4.63
N ASN A 266 2.36 13.20 -5.82
CA ASN A 266 2.83 12.70 -7.10
C ASN A 266 2.79 11.17 -7.17
N VAL A 267 1.60 10.57 -7.06
CA VAL A 267 1.41 9.11 -7.08
C VAL A 267 0.57 8.70 -8.28
N VAL A 268 1.03 7.69 -9.00
CA VAL A 268 0.30 7.06 -10.10
C VAL A 268 0.05 5.60 -9.79
N ILE A 269 -1.22 5.16 -9.85
CA ILE A 269 -1.62 3.76 -9.69
C ILE A 269 -2.41 3.35 -10.93
N THR A 270 -1.97 2.30 -11.62
CA THR A 270 -2.62 1.92 -12.88
C THR A 270 -2.55 0.43 -13.18
N ASN A 271 -3.46 -0.06 -14.03
CA ASN A 271 -3.46 -1.43 -14.55
C ASN A 271 -3.45 -2.50 -13.44
N CYS A 272 -4.29 -2.36 -12.42
CA CYS A 272 -4.35 -3.30 -11.31
C CYS A 272 -5.70 -4.03 -11.24
N ILE A 273 -5.68 -5.22 -10.66
CA ILE A 273 -6.87 -5.98 -10.31
C ILE A 273 -6.90 -6.15 -8.80
N ILE A 274 -8.00 -5.77 -8.20
CA ILE A 274 -8.32 -6.03 -6.80
C ILE A 274 -9.39 -7.11 -6.78
N ARG A 275 -9.15 -8.19 -6.06
CA ARG A 275 -10.07 -9.34 -6.00
C ARG A 275 -10.23 -9.85 -4.57
N LYS A 276 -11.23 -10.72 -4.36
CA LYS A 276 -11.40 -11.44 -3.08
C LYS A 276 -10.16 -12.22 -2.70
N SER A 277 -9.87 -12.26 -1.41
CA SER A 277 -8.82 -13.12 -0.85
C SER A 277 -9.09 -14.60 -1.12
N ALA A 278 -8.01 -15.36 -1.33
CA ALA A 278 -8.06 -16.81 -1.36
C ALA A 278 -8.20 -17.43 0.04
N ALA A 279 -7.77 -16.70 1.08
CA ALA A 279 -7.95 -17.09 2.48
C ALA A 279 -9.38 -16.78 2.92
N LYS A 280 -10.04 -17.78 3.55
CA LYS A 280 -11.43 -17.63 4.01
C LYS A 280 -11.55 -17.09 5.44
N ASP A 281 -10.53 -17.33 6.26
CA ASP A 281 -10.53 -16.98 7.68
C ASP A 281 -9.86 -15.62 7.85
N ALA A 282 -10.67 -14.55 7.91
CA ALA A 282 -10.19 -13.22 8.22
C ALA A 282 -9.88 -13.06 9.72
N LYS A 283 -8.64 -12.72 10.06
CA LYS A 283 -8.24 -12.36 11.42
C LYS A 283 -8.42 -10.87 11.67
N THR A 284 -8.39 -10.09 10.61
CA THR A 284 -8.70 -8.66 10.56
C THR A 284 -9.67 -8.43 9.38
N GLY A 285 -10.56 -7.44 9.46
CA GLY A 285 -11.45 -7.12 8.35
C GLY A 285 -12.51 -8.18 8.00
N PHE A 286 -12.74 -8.40 6.72
CA PHE A 286 -13.75 -9.31 6.17
C PHE A 286 -13.16 -10.16 5.03
N PRO A 287 -13.65 -11.40 4.83
CA PRO A 287 -13.16 -12.26 3.74
C PRO A 287 -13.27 -11.64 2.34
N GLU A 288 -14.26 -10.76 2.14
CA GLU A 288 -14.46 -10.03 0.88
C GLU A 288 -13.51 -8.83 0.73
N GLY A 289 -12.94 -8.33 1.84
CA GLY A 289 -12.24 -7.05 1.96
C GLY A 289 -13.16 -5.91 2.37
N ILE A 290 -12.62 -4.93 3.06
CA ILE A 290 -13.35 -3.74 3.51
C ILE A 290 -13.45 -2.75 2.34
N CYS A 291 -12.32 -2.33 1.77
CA CYS A 291 -12.28 -1.36 0.69
C CYS A 291 -11.31 -1.75 -0.43
N GLY A 292 -11.69 -1.41 -1.67
CA GLY A 292 -10.79 -1.55 -2.80
C GLY A 292 -9.69 -0.50 -2.80
N ILE A 293 -10.07 0.77 -2.78
CA ILE A 293 -9.18 1.93 -2.82
C ILE A 293 -9.60 2.91 -1.74
N ALA A 294 -8.74 3.14 -0.75
CA ALA A 294 -8.96 4.05 0.38
C ALA A 294 -7.92 5.18 0.36
N LEU A 295 -8.36 6.42 0.22
CA LEU A 295 -7.53 7.63 0.23
C LEU A 295 -7.84 8.44 1.48
N GLU A 296 -6.94 8.47 2.46
CA GLU A 296 -7.23 8.99 3.79
C GLU A 296 -6.17 9.98 4.26
N ILE A 297 -6.60 11.18 4.66
CA ILE A 297 -5.81 12.17 5.38
C ILE A 297 -6.56 12.51 6.66
N VAL A 298 -5.98 12.19 7.82
CA VAL A 298 -6.63 12.35 9.13
C VAL A 298 -5.72 12.85 10.26
N ASP A 299 -4.39 12.85 10.06
CA ASP A 299 -3.43 13.24 11.10
C ASP A 299 -2.58 14.48 10.68
N GLY A 300 -3.17 15.41 9.94
CA GLY A 300 -2.45 16.53 9.32
C GLY A 300 -2.11 16.21 7.87
N GLY A 301 -0.98 16.63 7.37
CA GLY A 301 -0.46 16.25 6.06
C GLY A 301 -1.29 16.68 4.85
N ILE A 302 -0.71 16.45 3.69
CA ILE A 302 -1.31 16.78 2.40
C ILE A 302 -1.47 15.52 1.53
N MET A 303 -2.47 15.49 0.67
CA MET A 303 -2.57 14.53 -0.43
C MET A 303 -2.81 15.31 -1.70
N GLU A 304 -1.86 15.24 -2.64
CA GLU A 304 -1.95 16.02 -3.88
C GLU A 304 -1.35 15.30 -5.08
N ASN A 305 -1.89 15.58 -6.27
CA ASN A 305 -1.41 15.01 -7.54
C ASN A 305 -1.47 13.47 -7.54
N ILE A 306 -2.64 12.90 -7.23
CA ILE A 306 -2.85 11.45 -7.24
C ILE A 306 -3.64 11.07 -8.50
N ASN A 307 -3.09 10.16 -9.30
CA ASN A 307 -3.75 9.62 -10.48
C ASN A 307 -3.96 8.12 -10.33
N ILE A 308 -5.22 7.67 -10.41
CA ILE A 308 -5.61 6.26 -10.32
C ILE A 308 -6.40 5.89 -11.58
N SER A 309 -5.96 4.87 -12.31
CA SER A 309 -6.61 4.53 -13.58
C SER A 309 -6.56 3.05 -13.94
N ASN A 310 -7.53 2.61 -14.75
CA ASN A 310 -7.58 1.24 -15.29
C ASN A 310 -7.53 0.17 -14.19
N ILE A 311 -8.44 0.24 -13.21
CA ILE A 311 -8.52 -0.70 -12.09
C ILE A 311 -9.80 -1.51 -12.17
N VAL A 312 -9.69 -2.82 -12.02
CA VAL A 312 -10.83 -3.71 -11.75
C VAL A 312 -10.89 -3.99 -10.26
N VAL A 313 -12.07 -3.81 -9.65
CA VAL A 313 -12.32 -4.11 -8.23
C VAL A 313 -13.46 -5.13 -8.16
N ASP A 314 -13.16 -6.35 -7.72
CA ASP A 314 -14.14 -7.42 -7.56
C ASP A 314 -14.01 -8.07 -6.18
N GLY A 315 -14.92 -7.74 -5.31
CA GLY A 315 -14.96 -8.37 -3.99
C GLY A 315 -15.11 -7.46 -2.80
N PRO A 316 -14.29 -6.42 -2.62
CA PRO A 316 -14.39 -5.54 -1.46
C PRO A 316 -15.80 -4.98 -1.24
N ARG A 317 -16.15 -4.78 0.03
CA ARG A 317 -17.48 -4.25 0.41
C ARG A 317 -17.73 -2.89 -0.20
N VAL A 318 -16.72 -2.02 -0.21
CA VAL A 318 -16.76 -0.67 -0.78
C VAL A 318 -15.64 -0.52 -1.80
N PRO A 319 -15.93 -0.21 -3.07
CA PRO A 319 -14.91 -0.05 -4.09
C PRO A 319 -13.98 1.15 -3.88
N LEU A 320 -14.54 2.29 -3.47
CA LEU A 320 -13.82 3.57 -3.37
C LEU A 320 -14.24 4.34 -2.11
N PHE A 321 -13.25 4.79 -1.36
CA PHE A 321 -13.40 5.62 -0.17
C PHE A 321 -12.36 6.73 -0.16
N VAL A 322 -12.80 7.99 -0.08
CA VAL A 322 -11.92 9.15 0.05
C VAL A 322 -12.33 9.92 1.31
N ARG A 323 -11.40 10.12 2.23
CA ARG A 323 -11.68 10.78 3.50
C ARG A 323 -10.62 11.81 3.87
N LEU A 324 -11.05 13.05 4.01
CA LEU A 324 -10.34 14.06 4.78
C LEU A 324 -11.02 14.17 6.15
N GLY A 325 -10.36 13.75 7.21
CA GLY A 325 -10.81 13.86 8.59
C GLY A 325 -9.86 14.70 9.43
N ASN A 326 -10.06 14.70 10.74
CA ASN A 326 -9.23 15.45 11.68
C ASN A 326 -9.05 14.68 13.00
N ARG A 327 -8.56 13.45 12.90
CA ARG A 327 -8.16 12.67 14.08
C ARG A 327 -6.99 13.34 14.79
N ALA A 328 -6.13 13.99 14.02
CA ALA A 328 -5.06 14.87 14.46
C ALA A 328 -4.16 14.26 15.54
N ARG A 329 -3.79 12.97 15.39
CA ARG A 329 -2.87 12.30 16.32
C ARG A 329 -1.47 12.92 16.20
N LYS A 330 -0.87 13.19 17.32
CA LYS A 330 0.54 13.55 17.38
C LYS A 330 1.40 12.30 17.13
N HIS A 331 2.45 12.41 16.34
CA HIS A 331 3.39 11.32 16.10
C HIS A 331 4.05 10.87 17.41
N TYR A 332 4.40 11.83 18.26
CA TYR A 332 4.92 11.63 19.63
C TYR A 332 4.36 12.69 20.56
N ASN A 333 4.41 12.45 21.87
CA ASN A 333 3.70 13.28 22.86
C ASN A 333 4.04 14.76 22.79
N GLU A 334 5.32 15.10 22.59
CA GLU A 334 5.83 16.46 22.54
C GLU A 334 5.67 17.13 21.16
N ALA A 335 5.22 16.38 20.14
CA ALA A 335 4.98 16.95 18.82
C ALA A 335 3.91 18.05 18.86
N PRO A 336 3.99 19.05 17.98
CA PRO A 336 2.94 20.04 17.86
C PRO A 336 1.63 19.39 17.45
N GLN A 337 0.50 20.04 17.77
CA GLN A 337 -0.81 19.60 17.31
C GLN A 337 -0.87 19.65 15.78
N PRO A 338 -1.17 18.54 15.09
CA PRO A 338 -1.30 18.55 13.65
C PRO A 338 -2.42 19.52 13.20
N PRO A 339 -2.24 20.27 12.11
CA PRO A 339 -3.31 21.04 11.50
C PRO A 339 -4.35 20.12 10.87
N ILE A 340 -5.47 20.68 10.44
CA ILE A 340 -6.34 19.99 9.50
C ILE A 340 -5.56 19.81 8.20
N GLY A 341 -5.51 18.58 7.70
CA GLY A 341 -4.80 18.25 6.46
C GLY A 341 -5.54 18.74 5.21
N SER A 342 -5.05 18.36 4.04
CA SER A 342 -5.68 18.69 2.77
C SER A 342 -5.63 17.54 1.77
N ILE A 343 -6.66 17.46 0.92
CA ILE A 343 -6.72 16.58 -0.25
C ILE A 343 -7.02 17.45 -1.47
N SER A 344 -6.19 17.38 -2.50
CA SER A 344 -6.37 18.17 -3.71
C SER A 344 -5.81 17.50 -4.96
N ASN A 345 -6.36 17.87 -6.12
CA ASN A 345 -5.92 17.40 -7.43
C ASN A 345 -5.85 15.86 -7.54
N ILE A 346 -6.99 15.22 -7.35
CA ILE A 346 -7.15 13.76 -7.39
C ILE A 346 -7.89 13.38 -8.68
N ASN A 347 -7.29 12.53 -9.50
CA ASN A 347 -7.90 12.03 -10.73
C ASN A 347 -8.08 10.50 -10.66
N ILE A 348 -9.32 10.05 -10.76
CA ILE A 348 -9.69 8.63 -10.77
C ILE A 348 -10.44 8.33 -12.07
N SER A 349 -9.98 7.35 -12.85
CA SER A 349 -10.61 7.05 -14.13
C SER A 349 -10.55 5.58 -14.52
N GLY A 350 -11.51 5.14 -15.33
CA GLY A 350 -11.49 3.77 -15.86
C GLY A 350 -11.60 2.69 -14.78
N ILE A 351 -12.40 2.91 -13.75
CA ILE A 351 -12.65 1.93 -12.71
C ILE A 351 -13.85 1.06 -13.10
N THR A 352 -13.68 -0.25 -13.09
CA THR A 352 -14.80 -1.21 -13.16
C THR A 352 -14.90 -1.95 -11.84
N ALA A 353 -15.99 -1.74 -11.10
CA ALA A 353 -16.11 -2.23 -9.73
C ALA A 353 -17.40 -3.05 -9.50
N TYR A 354 -17.26 -4.09 -8.70
CA TYR A 354 -18.34 -4.97 -8.22
C TYR A 354 -18.30 -4.99 -6.69
N ALA A 355 -19.14 -4.13 -6.07
CA ALA A 355 -19.23 -4.06 -4.61
C ALA A 355 -19.93 -5.30 -4.04
N SER A 356 -19.47 -5.79 -2.89
CA SER A 356 -20.16 -6.89 -2.18
C SER A 356 -21.13 -6.42 -1.09
N SER A 357 -21.17 -5.10 -0.82
CA SER A 357 -22.04 -4.50 0.20
C SER A 357 -22.89 -3.35 -0.37
N PRO A 358 -24.11 -3.12 0.15
CA PRO A 358 -24.94 -2.00 -0.26
C PRO A 358 -24.55 -0.65 0.34
N ILE A 359 -23.41 -0.52 1.01
CA ILE A 359 -22.98 0.71 1.69
C ILE A 359 -22.91 1.89 0.70
N GLY A 360 -22.25 1.70 -0.45
CA GLY A 360 -21.95 2.75 -1.43
C GLY A 360 -20.52 3.28 -1.31
N CYS A 361 -20.05 4.00 -2.35
CA CYS A 361 -18.78 4.71 -2.34
C CYS A 361 -18.93 6.09 -1.69
N SER A 362 -17.84 6.66 -1.17
CA SER A 362 -17.89 8.02 -0.63
C SER A 362 -16.62 8.83 -0.88
N ILE A 363 -16.83 10.16 -1.03
CA ILE A 363 -15.80 11.19 -1.11
C ILE A 363 -16.19 12.26 -0.09
N THR A 364 -15.52 12.28 1.06
CA THR A 364 -15.98 13.10 2.19
C THR A 364 -14.85 13.91 2.81
N GLY A 365 -14.98 15.24 2.75
CA GLY A 365 -14.25 16.17 3.60
C GLY A 365 -14.88 16.32 4.97
N ILE A 366 -14.52 17.40 5.66
CA ILE A 366 -15.16 17.88 6.89
C ILE A 366 -15.53 19.37 6.71
N PHE A 367 -16.43 19.88 7.52
CA PHE A 367 -16.91 21.25 7.36
C PHE A 367 -15.79 22.30 7.32
N LYS A 368 -14.76 22.15 8.15
CA LYS A 368 -13.58 23.05 8.20
C LYS A 368 -12.46 22.68 7.24
N GLY A 369 -12.56 21.55 6.53
CA GLY A 369 -11.54 21.03 5.62
C GLY A 369 -12.18 20.38 4.40
N LYS A 370 -12.39 21.18 3.34
CA LYS A 370 -12.98 20.68 2.08
C LYS A 370 -11.91 20.07 1.18
N ILE A 371 -12.24 18.96 0.55
CA ILE A 371 -11.45 18.37 -0.55
C ILE A 371 -11.54 19.31 -1.76
N LYS A 372 -10.44 19.48 -2.51
CA LYS A 372 -10.38 20.40 -3.65
C LYS A 372 -9.97 19.69 -4.93
N GLY A 373 -10.75 19.86 -6.00
CA GLY A 373 -10.38 19.40 -7.33
C GLY A 373 -10.25 17.87 -7.41
N ILE A 374 -11.37 17.16 -7.30
CA ILE A 374 -11.41 15.71 -7.50
C ILE A 374 -12.23 15.35 -8.74
N SER A 375 -11.68 14.50 -9.60
CA SER A 375 -12.34 13.99 -10.80
C SER A 375 -12.54 12.49 -10.72
N LEU A 376 -13.76 12.05 -11.07
CA LEU A 376 -14.08 10.64 -11.29
C LEU A 376 -14.68 10.50 -12.71
N SER A 377 -14.03 9.71 -13.60
CA SER A 377 -14.47 9.61 -14.98
C SER A 377 -14.36 8.21 -15.57
N ASN A 378 -15.21 7.91 -16.54
CA ASN A 378 -15.21 6.62 -17.26
C ASN A 378 -15.26 5.42 -16.32
N CYS A 379 -16.13 5.46 -15.32
CA CYS A 379 -16.23 4.43 -14.27
C CYS A 379 -17.55 3.67 -14.35
N ARG A 380 -17.51 2.40 -13.95
CA ARG A 380 -18.69 1.53 -13.77
C ARG A 380 -18.68 0.91 -12.39
N PHE A 381 -19.77 1.08 -11.65
CA PHE A 381 -19.97 0.52 -10.32
C PHE A 381 -21.21 -0.37 -10.31
N ALA A 382 -21.03 -1.68 -10.15
CA ALA A 382 -22.10 -2.60 -9.87
C ALA A 382 -22.36 -2.64 -8.35
N CYS A 383 -23.55 -2.23 -7.96
CA CYS A 383 -23.98 -2.08 -6.57
C CYS A 383 -25.01 -3.18 -6.25
N PRO A 384 -24.92 -3.86 -5.11
CA PRO A 384 -25.92 -4.86 -4.72
C PRO A 384 -27.33 -4.28 -4.64
N GLY A 385 -27.50 -3.08 -4.12
CA GLY A 385 -28.81 -2.50 -3.84
C GLY A 385 -29.53 -3.23 -2.70
N GLY A 386 -30.86 -3.24 -2.74
CA GLY A 386 -31.70 -4.00 -1.81
C GLY A 386 -32.15 -3.21 -0.57
N ILE A 387 -31.89 -1.91 -0.50
CA ILE A 387 -32.33 -1.07 0.60
C ILE A 387 -33.71 -0.48 0.25
N SER A 388 -34.71 -0.80 1.05
CA SER A 388 -36.08 -0.28 0.94
C SER A 388 -36.37 0.88 1.91
N GLU A 389 -35.49 1.12 2.89
CA GLU A 389 -35.62 2.20 3.86
C GLU A 389 -35.44 3.56 3.19
N ASN A 390 -36.31 4.51 3.54
CA ASN A 390 -36.19 5.89 3.07
C ASN A 390 -35.04 6.59 3.82
N MET A 391 -34.00 6.96 3.09
CA MET A 391 -32.82 7.67 3.61
C MET A 391 -32.83 9.18 3.31
N ASP A 392 -33.97 9.75 2.87
CA ASP A 392 -34.03 11.14 2.40
C ASP A 392 -33.69 12.19 3.46
N ASN A 393 -34.04 11.92 4.69
CA ASN A 393 -33.86 12.84 5.81
C ASN A 393 -32.71 12.39 6.75
N VAL A 394 -31.88 11.46 6.34
CA VAL A 394 -30.77 11.00 7.16
C VAL A 394 -29.66 12.04 7.17
N ILE A 395 -29.39 12.60 8.35
CA ILE A 395 -28.26 13.51 8.56
C ILE A 395 -27.02 12.67 8.87
N MET A 396 -26.06 12.68 7.97
CA MET A 396 -24.79 12.00 8.17
C MET A 396 -23.93 12.73 9.19
N LYS A 397 -23.42 12.01 10.19
CA LYS A 397 -22.52 12.58 11.21
C LYS A 397 -21.17 12.94 10.59
N GLU A 398 -20.47 13.95 11.14
CA GLU A 398 -19.14 14.36 10.66
C GLU A 398 -18.06 13.31 10.94
N LEU A 399 -18.05 12.71 12.12
CA LEU A 399 -17.11 11.69 12.55
C LEU A 399 -15.63 12.05 12.25
N GLU A 400 -15.27 13.33 12.38
CA GLU A 400 -14.00 13.87 11.92
C GLU A 400 -12.78 13.32 12.69
N GLU A 401 -12.97 12.98 13.97
CA GLU A 401 -11.90 12.47 14.85
C GLU A 401 -11.80 10.93 14.87
N LEU A 402 -12.73 10.23 14.22
CA LEU A 402 -12.74 8.77 14.24
C LEU A 402 -11.67 8.19 13.31
N TYR A 403 -11.33 6.93 13.57
CA TYR A 403 -10.53 6.13 12.65
C TYR A 403 -11.28 6.03 11.32
N PRO A 404 -10.67 6.44 10.19
CA PRO A 404 -11.33 6.38 8.91
C PRO A 404 -11.39 4.93 8.42
N GLU A 405 -12.57 4.55 8.00
CA GLU A 405 -12.83 3.26 7.37
C GLU A 405 -14.05 3.41 6.48
N SER A 406 -14.08 2.76 5.34
CA SER A 406 -15.18 2.92 4.38
C SER A 406 -16.56 2.54 4.94
N THR A 407 -16.60 1.80 6.04
CA THR A 407 -17.81 1.40 6.75
C THR A 407 -18.19 2.34 7.90
N MET A 408 -17.41 3.39 8.17
CA MET A 408 -17.55 4.24 9.35
C MET A 408 -18.90 4.96 9.46
N PHE A 409 -19.52 5.26 8.34
CA PHE A 409 -20.80 5.96 8.28
C PHE A 409 -22.03 5.01 8.31
N GLY A 410 -21.82 3.70 8.24
CA GLY A 410 -22.90 2.76 7.99
C GLY A 410 -23.45 2.86 6.56
N LEU A 411 -24.73 2.65 6.37
CA LEU A 411 -25.39 2.87 5.09
C LEU A 411 -25.35 4.36 4.73
N LEU A 412 -24.94 4.63 3.50
CA LEU A 412 -24.94 6.00 2.95
C LEU A 412 -26.29 6.37 2.35
N PRO A 413 -26.62 7.67 2.23
CA PRO A 413 -27.88 8.12 1.64
C PRO A 413 -27.97 7.92 0.13
N SER A 414 -26.94 7.38 -0.50
CA SER A 414 -26.90 6.98 -1.91
C SER A 414 -26.40 5.54 -2.06
N TYR A 415 -26.88 4.83 -3.08
CA TYR A 415 -26.39 3.47 -3.34
C TYR A 415 -25.06 3.45 -4.12
N GLY A 416 -24.77 4.51 -4.88
CA GLY A 416 -23.60 4.61 -5.73
C GLY A 416 -22.49 5.46 -5.11
N LEU A 417 -22.71 6.78 -5.00
CA LEU A 417 -21.69 7.72 -4.54
C LEU A 417 -22.27 8.81 -3.62
N TYR A 418 -21.74 8.93 -2.43
CA TYR A 418 -21.99 10.04 -1.51
C TYR A 418 -20.81 11.01 -1.53
N VAL A 419 -21.07 12.28 -1.82
CA VAL A 419 -20.06 13.35 -1.89
C VAL A 419 -20.40 14.41 -0.87
N ARG A 420 -19.45 14.77 0.01
CA ARG A 420 -19.66 15.78 1.03
C ARG A 420 -18.44 16.63 1.29
N HIS A 421 -18.64 17.94 1.49
CA HIS A 421 -17.58 18.93 1.76
C HIS A 421 -16.48 18.91 0.70
N VAL A 422 -16.86 19.14 -0.56
CA VAL A 422 -15.94 19.15 -1.71
C VAL A 422 -16.09 20.43 -2.50
N ASN A 423 -14.96 21.03 -2.87
CA ASN A 423 -14.87 22.11 -3.85
C ASN A 423 -14.35 21.55 -5.18
N ASP A 424 -14.99 21.90 -6.28
CA ASP A 424 -14.61 21.52 -7.64
C ASP A 424 -14.58 20.00 -7.88
N ILE A 425 -15.78 19.37 -7.78
CA ILE A 425 -15.93 17.95 -8.16
C ILE A 425 -16.31 17.82 -9.63
N ASN A 426 -15.67 16.89 -10.35
CA ASN A 426 -16.03 16.55 -11.73
C ASN A 426 -16.37 15.06 -11.82
N LEU A 427 -17.64 14.77 -12.12
CA LEU A 427 -18.16 13.43 -12.37
C LEU A 427 -18.58 13.33 -13.84
N ASP A 428 -17.93 12.46 -14.62
CA ASP A 428 -18.19 12.35 -16.05
C ASP A 428 -18.19 10.89 -16.53
N ASN A 429 -19.19 10.51 -17.30
CA ASN A 429 -19.33 9.17 -17.88
C ASN A 429 -19.24 8.06 -16.82
N ILE A 430 -20.17 8.07 -15.87
CA ILE A 430 -20.24 7.08 -14.79
C ILE A 430 -21.50 6.24 -14.94
N VAL A 431 -21.34 4.92 -14.86
CA VAL A 431 -22.42 3.94 -14.88
C VAL A 431 -22.59 3.32 -13.51
N PHE A 432 -23.78 3.43 -12.92
CA PHE A 432 -24.17 2.68 -11.73
C PHE A 432 -25.14 1.56 -12.14
N GLU A 433 -24.78 0.32 -11.82
CA GLU A 433 -25.63 -0.86 -12.10
C GLU A 433 -26.16 -1.43 -10.78
N LEU A 434 -27.48 -1.41 -10.61
CA LEU A 434 -28.16 -2.03 -9.47
C LEU A 434 -28.47 -3.48 -9.76
N LYS A 435 -28.12 -4.39 -8.85
CA LYS A 435 -28.51 -5.81 -8.91
C LYS A 435 -29.91 -6.04 -8.33
N GLN A 436 -30.30 -5.28 -7.35
CA GLN A 436 -31.63 -5.26 -6.70
C GLN A 436 -32.13 -3.83 -6.60
N GLU A 437 -33.45 -3.66 -6.56
CA GLU A 437 -34.04 -2.33 -6.35
C GLU A 437 -33.54 -1.70 -5.06
N ASP A 438 -33.32 -0.38 -5.10
CA ASP A 438 -32.88 0.40 -3.98
C ASP A 438 -33.68 1.72 -3.92
N SER A 439 -34.10 2.12 -2.73
CA SER A 439 -34.87 3.35 -2.54
C SER A 439 -34.01 4.62 -2.63
N ARG A 440 -32.69 4.48 -2.46
CA ARG A 440 -31.75 5.60 -2.44
C ARG A 440 -31.43 6.08 -3.87
N PRO A 441 -31.08 7.36 -4.06
CA PRO A 441 -30.57 7.86 -5.33
C PRO A 441 -29.17 7.30 -5.63
N ALA A 442 -28.75 7.40 -6.91
CA ALA A 442 -27.42 6.98 -7.34
C ALA A 442 -26.32 7.84 -6.71
N ILE A 443 -26.53 9.15 -6.67
CA ILE A 443 -25.58 10.13 -6.14
C ILE A 443 -26.30 11.08 -5.17
N VAL A 444 -25.62 11.39 -4.07
CA VAL A 444 -26.01 12.50 -3.17
C VAL A 444 -24.82 13.45 -3.02
N CYS A 445 -25.07 14.74 -3.26
CA CYS A 445 -24.12 15.83 -3.08
C CYS A 445 -24.55 16.69 -1.90
N ASP A 446 -23.67 16.86 -0.92
CA ASP A 446 -23.90 17.58 0.33
C ASP A 446 -22.75 18.56 0.58
N ASP A 447 -23.03 19.85 0.62
CA ASP A 447 -22.05 20.94 0.77
C ASP A 447 -20.94 20.89 -0.30
N ILE A 448 -21.35 21.01 -1.55
CA ILE A 448 -20.47 21.04 -2.72
C ILE A 448 -20.42 22.45 -3.29
N THR A 449 -19.22 22.92 -3.65
CA THR A 449 -19.03 24.21 -4.30
C THR A 449 -18.24 24.06 -5.58
N GLY A 450 -18.85 24.30 -6.74
CA GLY A 450 -18.22 24.20 -8.05
C GLY A 450 -18.07 22.77 -8.57
N GLY A 451 -17.77 22.67 -9.86
CA GLY A 451 -17.60 21.42 -10.58
C GLY A 451 -18.78 21.06 -11.50
N ASN A 452 -18.72 19.89 -12.08
CA ASN A 452 -19.67 19.42 -13.08
C ASN A 452 -20.07 17.96 -12.84
N ILE A 453 -21.36 17.65 -13.05
CA ILE A 453 -21.85 16.27 -13.11
C ILE A 453 -22.53 16.08 -14.46
N ARG A 454 -22.06 15.14 -15.27
CA ARG A 454 -22.59 14.87 -16.60
C ARG A 454 -22.43 13.40 -16.99
N ASN A 455 -23.23 12.96 -17.94
CA ASN A 455 -23.16 11.60 -18.51
C ASN A 455 -23.28 10.50 -17.45
N ILE A 456 -24.21 10.66 -16.49
CA ILE A 456 -24.47 9.64 -15.46
C ILE A 456 -25.57 8.72 -15.97
N THR A 457 -25.29 7.40 -15.96
CA THR A 457 -26.21 6.37 -16.40
C THR A 457 -26.51 5.39 -15.26
N THR A 458 -27.75 4.98 -15.11
CA THR A 458 -28.15 3.90 -14.20
C THR A 458 -28.74 2.74 -14.96
N ILE A 459 -28.38 1.51 -14.57
CA ILE A 459 -28.89 0.25 -15.12
C ILE A 459 -29.55 -0.51 -13.96
N GLY A 460 -30.72 -1.11 -14.22
CA GLY A 460 -31.46 -1.88 -13.21
C GLY A 460 -32.27 -1.05 -12.23
N ALA A 461 -32.17 0.27 -12.27
CA ALA A 461 -33.01 1.17 -11.48
C ALA A 461 -34.35 1.41 -12.19
N LYS A 462 -35.47 1.44 -11.45
CA LYS A 462 -36.82 1.76 -12.00
C LYS A 462 -36.94 3.20 -12.48
N LYS A 463 -36.18 4.11 -11.90
CA LYS A 463 -36.14 5.53 -12.26
C LYS A 463 -34.82 5.87 -12.96
N LYS A 464 -34.85 6.90 -13.83
CA LYS A 464 -33.60 7.49 -14.37
C LYS A 464 -32.66 7.88 -13.21
N ALA A 465 -31.35 7.98 -13.51
CA ALA A 465 -30.33 8.37 -12.56
C ALA A 465 -30.80 9.54 -11.69
N GLU A 466 -31.16 9.23 -10.46
CA GLU A 466 -31.54 10.26 -9.51
C GLU A 466 -30.28 10.76 -8.83
N ILE A 467 -30.00 12.05 -9.06
CA ILE A 467 -28.92 12.76 -8.39
C ILE A 467 -29.60 13.76 -7.47
N ARG A 468 -29.35 13.62 -6.18
CA ARG A 468 -29.83 14.54 -5.18
C ARG A 468 -28.74 15.55 -4.82
N ILE A 469 -29.03 16.82 -5.04
CA ILE A 469 -28.18 17.94 -4.68
C ILE A 469 -28.85 18.63 -3.53
N LEU A 470 -28.21 18.69 -2.36
CA LEU A 470 -28.77 19.37 -1.20
C LEU A 470 -28.62 20.90 -1.31
N ASP A 471 -29.45 21.66 -0.64
CA ASP A 471 -29.58 23.11 -0.78
C ASP A 471 -28.29 23.89 -0.46
N ASN A 472 -27.37 23.31 0.30
CA ASN A 472 -26.07 23.88 0.61
C ASN A 472 -25.02 23.65 -0.49
N SER A 473 -25.40 23.09 -1.65
CA SER A 473 -24.51 22.75 -2.75
C SER A 473 -24.75 23.64 -3.97
N CYS A 474 -23.67 24.08 -4.63
CA CYS A 474 -23.68 24.85 -5.86
C CYS A 474 -22.74 24.24 -6.89
N LEU A 475 -23.29 23.57 -7.90
CA LEU A 475 -22.54 22.92 -8.98
C LEU A 475 -23.33 22.94 -10.29
N LEU A 476 -22.65 22.78 -11.42
CA LEU A 476 -23.27 22.63 -12.73
C LEU A 476 -23.67 21.16 -12.94
N TYR A 477 -24.98 20.94 -13.08
CA TYR A 477 -25.52 19.63 -13.47
C TYR A 477 -26.14 19.73 -14.86
N THR A 478 -25.66 18.95 -15.83
CA THR A 478 -26.25 18.83 -17.15
C THR A 478 -26.97 17.49 -17.25
N SER A 479 -28.29 17.53 -17.20
CA SER A 479 -29.12 16.39 -17.60
C SER A 479 -29.01 16.18 -19.10
N PRO A 480 -28.93 14.94 -19.63
CA PRO A 480 -29.06 14.70 -21.07
C PRO A 480 -30.39 15.30 -21.54
N SER A 481 -30.36 16.14 -22.57
CA SER A 481 -31.57 16.66 -23.19
C SER A 481 -32.39 15.49 -23.73
N PRO A 482 -33.76 15.52 -23.60
CA PRO A 482 -34.61 14.50 -24.24
C PRO A 482 -34.47 14.42 -25.77
N ARG A 483 -33.77 15.39 -26.39
CA ARG A 483 -33.51 15.40 -27.84
C ARG A 483 -32.29 14.58 -28.29
N ASP A 484 -31.44 14.13 -27.35
CA ASP A 484 -30.23 13.36 -27.65
C ASP A 484 -30.46 11.84 -27.62
N CYS A 485 -31.73 11.41 -27.54
CA CYS A 485 -32.14 10.02 -27.49
C CYS A 485 -32.99 9.62 -28.73
N SER A 486 -32.64 10.14 -29.92
CA SER A 486 -33.25 9.70 -31.20
C SER A 486 -32.28 8.89 -32.04
#